data_0c259ef21030f3acd31163b219a4ae78
#
_entry.id   0c259ef21030f3acd31163b219a4ae78
#
_cell.length_a   1.000
_cell.length_b   1.000
_cell.length_c   1.000
_cell.angle_alpha   90.00
_cell.angle_beta   90.00
_cell.angle_gamma   90.00
#
_symmetry.space_group_name_H-M   'P 1'
#
loop_
_entity.id
_entity.type
_entity.pdbx_description
1 polymer ?
#
loop_
_entity_poly.entity_id
_entity_poly.type
_entity_poly.pdbx_seq_one_letter_code
_entity_poly.pdbx_strand_id
1 'polypeptide(L)' 'MEVLHYFGAAIGLGLVVMGAGMGIGRFTAAAAESIARQPSAADKITGAVNLPLFLLEGVAILAEVFILLMVLIK' A
#
# COMPACT_ATOMS: atom_id res chain seq x y z
N MET A 1 -5.57 -27.56 -11.48
CA MET A 1 -4.51 -26.56 -11.45
C MET A 1 -5.03 -25.14 -11.55
N GLU A 2 -5.96 -24.88 -12.47
CA GLU A 2 -6.49 -23.54 -12.62
C GLU A 2 -7.20 -23.01 -11.38
N VAL A 3 -7.97 -23.88 -10.69
CA VAL A 3 -8.65 -23.47 -9.47
C VAL A 3 -7.63 -23.06 -8.41
N LEU A 4 -6.57 -23.85 -8.27
CA LEU A 4 -5.51 -23.55 -7.29
C LEU A 4 -4.75 -22.28 -7.67
N HIS A 5 -4.53 -22.08 -8.97
CA HIS A 5 -3.87 -20.88 -9.49
C HIS A 5 -4.68 -19.62 -9.15
N TYR A 6 -5.97 -19.64 -9.41
CA TYR A 6 -6.83 -18.50 -9.12
C TYR A 6 -6.99 -18.28 -7.62
N PHE A 7 -7.07 -19.37 -6.86
CA PHE A 7 -7.16 -19.28 -5.40
C PHE A 7 -5.91 -18.60 -4.83
N GLY A 8 -4.73 -19.03 -5.30
CA GLY A 8 -3.47 -18.41 -4.87
C GLY A 8 -3.39 -16.94 -5.23
N ALA A 9 -3.81 -16.59 -6.45
CA ALA A 9 -3.81 -15.20 -6.89
C ALA A 9 -4.74 -14.34 -6.02
N ALA A 10 -5.92 -14.84 -5.68
CA ALA A 10 -6.88 -14.13 -4.85
C ALA A 10 -6.34 -13.91 -3.44
N ILE A 11 -5.73 -14.93 -2.84
CA ILE A 11 -5.13 -14.81 -1.52
C ILE A 11 -3.96 -13.82 -1.54
N GLY A 12 -3.11 -13.92 -2.56
CA GLY A 12 -1.98 -13.01 -2.71
C GLY A 12 -2.42 -11.56 -2.85
N LEU A 13 -3.44 -11.34 -3.67
CA LEU A 13 -3.97 -9.99 -3.87
C LEU A 13 -4.54 -9.43 -2.57
N GLY A 14 -5.26 -10.25 -1.81
CA GLY A 14 -5.79 -9.85 -0.50
C GLY A 14 -4.67 -9.48 0.47
N LEU A 15 -3.57 -10.25 0.48
CA LEU A 15 -2.43 -9.96 1.34
C LEU A 15 -1.74 -8.65 0.95
N VAL A 16 -1.63 -8.37 -0.35
CA VAL A 16 -1.07 -7.09 -0.82
C VAL A 16 -1.93 -5.93 -0.34
N VAL A 17 -3.24 -6.04 -0.47
CA VAL A 17 -4.15 -4.98 -0.05
C VAL A 17 -4.08 -4.76 1.46
N MET A 18 -4.06 -5.85 2.24
CA MET A 18 -3.93 -5.75 3.69
C MET A 18 -2.61 -5.12 4.10
N GLY A 19 -1.51 -5.57 3.49
CA GLY A 19 -0.18 -5.04 3.80
C GLY A 19 -0.07 -3.56 3.47
N ALA A 20 -0.51 -3.18 2.28
CA ALA A 20 -0.49 -1.78 1.86
C ALA A 20 -1.40 -0.93 2.74
N GLY A 21 -2.60 -1.41 3.04
CA GLY A 21 -3.54 -0.69 3.88
C GLY A 21 -3.00 -0.47 5.29
N MET A 22 -2.43 -1.50 5.90
CA MET A 22 -1.83 -1.38 7.22
C MET A 22 -0.62 -0.46 7.23
N GLY A 23 0.24 -0.57 6.22
CA GLY A 23 1.42 0.28 6.11
C GLY A 23 1.05 1.75 5.91
N ILE A 24 0.15 2.02 4.99
CA ILE A 24 -0.32 3.38 4.72
C ILE A 24 -1.04 3.92 5.96
N GLY A 25 -1.87 3.10 6.60
CA GLY A 25 -2.60 3.50 7.79
C GLY A 25 -1.68 3.89 8.93
N ARG A 26 -0.66 3.09 9.21
CA ARG A 26 0.31 3.39 10.26
C ARG A 26 1.12 4.64 9.93
N PHE A 27 1.53 4.77 8.69
CA PHE A 27 2.30 5.92 8.26
C PHE A 27 1.48 7.21 8.41
N THR A 28 0.22 7.17 7.96
CA THR A 28 -0.68 8.30 8.02
C THR A 28 -1.03 8.66 9.46
N ALA A 29 -1.26 7.66 10.31
CA ALA A 29 -1.55 7.89 11.72
C ALA A 29 -0.37 8.57 12.41
N ALA A 30 0.86 8.12 12.13
CA ALA A 30 2.05 8.72 12.70
C ALA A 30 2.22 10.17 12.24
N ALA A 31 1.95 10.45 10.96
CA ALA A 31 2.01 11.79 10.41
C ALA A 31 0.97 12.70 11.05
N ALA A 32 -0.26 12.21 11.19
CA ALA A 32 -1.34 12.98 11.81
C ALA A 32 -1.01 13.31 13.27
N GLU A 33 -0.46 12.35 14.00
CA GLU A 33 -0.05 12.56 15.38
C GLU A 33 1.07 13.60 15.49
N SER A 34 2.04 13.53 14.57
CA SER A 34 3.13 14.50 14.52
C SER A 34 2.60 15.91 14.24
N ILE A 35 1.65 16.04 13.33
CA ILE A 35 1.03 17.34 13.03
C ILE A 35 0.26 17.86 14.24
N ALA A 36 -0.43 16.98 14.96
CA ALA A 36 -1.17 17.35 16.15
C ALA A 36 -0.24 17.90 17.23
N ARG A 37 0.97 17.34 17.35
CA ARG A 37 1.96 17.81 18.33
C ARG A 37 2.66 19.09 17.88
N GLN A 38 2.83 19.26 16.57
CA GLN A 38 3.55 20.39 15.98
C GLN A 38 2.75 20.98 14.82
N PRO A 39 1.63 21.67 15.11
CA PRO A 39 0.80 22.21 14.04
C PRO A 39 1.53 23.17 13.10
N SER A 40 2.51 23.89 13.63
CA SER A 40 3.29 24.85 12.82
C SER A 40 4.20 24.15 11.81
N ALA A 41 4.45 22.84 11.99
CA ALA A 41 5.27 22.04 11.09
C ALA A 41 4.44 21.22 10.11
N ALA A 42 3.13 21.43 10.04
CA ALA A 42 2.22 20.61 9.23
C ALA A 42 2.68 20.52 7.77
N ASP A 43 3.07 21.62 7.15
CA ASP A 43 3.48 21.63 5.75
C ASP A 43 4.76 20.81 5.54
N LYS A 44 5.72 20.91 6.46
CA LYS A 44 6.95 20.14 6.37
C LYS A 44 6.70 18.65 6.55
N ILE A 45 5.84 18.30 7.49
CA ILE A 45 5.49 16.90 7.76
C ILE A 45 4.76 16.31 6.56
N THR A 46 3.78 17.02 6.01
CA THR A 46 3.03 16.57 4.84
C THR A 46 3.96 16.39 3.65
N GLY A 47 4.87 17.33 3.42
CA GLY A 47 5.83 17.22 2.33
C GLY A 47 6.76 16.01 2.47
N ALA A 48 7.19 15.72 3.70
CA ALA A 48 8.07 14.59 3.95
C ALA A 48 7.35 13.25 3.81
N VAL A 49 6.04 13.22 4.06
CA VAL A 49 5.25 11.98 4.07
C VAL A 49 4.74 11.62 2.67
N ASN A 50 4.46 12.61 1.83
CA ASN A 50 3.80 12.37 0.54
C ASN A 50 4.58 11.43 -0.39
N LEU A 51 5.89 11.62 -0.54
CA LEU A 51 6.67 10.78 -1.43
C LEU A 51 6.74 9.32 -0.97
N PRO A 52 7.04 9.02 0.30
CA PRO A 52 7.01 7.64 0.78
C PRO A 52 5.64 6.98 0.64
N LEU A 53 4.55 7.72 0.89
CA LEU A 53 3.20 7.17 0.70
C LEU A 53 2.95 6.84 -0.77
N PHE A 54 3.35 7.72 -1.67
CA PHE A 54 3.20 7.50 -3.11
C PHE A 54 3.96 6.25 -3.54
N LEU A 55 5.19 6.07 -3.05
CA LEU A 55 5.99 4.90 -3.38
C LEU A 55 5.38 3.62 -2.82
N LEU A 56 4.82 3.67 -1.62
CA LEU A 56 4.16 2.51 -1.02
C LEU A 56 2.94 2.08 -1.83
N GLU A 57 2.13 3.04 -2.26
CA GLU A 57 0.99 2.77 -3.12
C GLU A 57 1.44 2.20 -4.47
N GLY A 58 2.51 2.75 -5.04
CA GLY A 58 3.06 2.29 -6.31
C GLY A 58 3.52 0.86 -6.25
N VAL A 59 4.20 0.47 -5.18
CA VAL A 59 4.65 -0.92 -4.98
C VAL A 59 3.46 -1.85 -4.88
N ALA A 60 2.42 -1.47 -4.17
CA ALA A 60 1.21 -2.27 -4.03
C ALA A 60 0.50 -2.45 -5.38
N ILE A 61 0.39 -1.39 -6.15
CA ILE A 61 -0.22 -1.44 -7.48
C ILE A 61 0.59 -2.34 -8.40
N LEU A 62 1.92 -2.23 -8.36
CA LEU A 62 2.78 -3.06 -9.18
C LEU A 62 2.60 -4.54 -8.84
N ALA A 63 2.51 -4.88 -7.55
CA ALA A 63 2.27 -6.25 -7.12
C ALA A 63 0.91 -6.75 -7.61
N GLU A 64 -0.11 -5.91 -7.57
CA GLU A 64 -1.44 -6.25 -8.06
C GLU A 64 -1.42 -6.51 -9.55
N VAL A 65 -0.66 -5.72 -10.32
CA VAL A 65 -0.52 -5.93 -11.75
C VAL A 65 0.14 -7.27 -12.06
N PHE A 66 1.20 -7.63 -11.31
CA PHE A 66 1.84 -8.93 -11.50
C PHE A 66 0.91 -10.09 -11.18
N ILE A 67 0.09 -9.95 -10.14
CA ILE A 67 -0.90 -10.98 -9.81
C ILE A 67 -1.93 -11.10 -10.93
N LEU A 68 -2.37 -9.98 -11.47
CA LEU A 68 -3.30 -9.99 -12.61
C LEU A 68 -2.69 -10.70 -13.81
N LEU A 69 -1.42 -10.45 -14.11
CA LEU A 69 -0.73 -11.13 -15.18
C LEU A 69 -0.67 -12.63 -14.96
N MET A 70 -0.45 -13.07 -13.74
CA MET A 70 -0.46 -14.49 -13.42
C MET A 70 -1.81 -15.14 -13.77
N VAL A 71 -2.89 -14.44 -13.50
CA VAL A 71 -4.23 -14.93 -13.79
C VAL A 71 -4.50 -14.97 -15.30
N LEU A 72 -4.05 -13.96 -16.03
CA LEU A 72 -4.34 -13.83 -17.46
C LEU A 72 -3.46 -14.73 -18.31
N ILE A 73 -2.19 -14.88 -17.96
CA ILE A 73 -1.24 -15.62 -18.78
C ILE A 73 -1.28 -17.12 -18.49
N LYS A 74 -1.50 -17.50 -17.26
CA LYS A 74 -1.51 -18.89 -16.79
C LYS A 74 -0.18 -19.55 -16.99
#